data_7183e49e8a84f45be35186ee425d46fc
#
_entry.id   7183e49e8a84f45be35186ee425d46fc
#
_cell.length_a   1.000
_cell.length_b   1.000
_cell.length_c   1.000
_cell.angle_alpha   90.00
_cell.angle_beta   90.00
_cell.angle_gamma   90.00
#
_symmetry.space_group_name_H-M   'P 1'
#
loop_
_entity.id
_entity.type
_entity.pdbx_description
1 polymer ?
#
loop_
_entity_poly.entity_id
_entity_poly.type
_entity_poly.pdbx_seq_one_letter_code
_entity_poly.pdbx_strand_id
1 'polypeptide(L)'
;MAAAVKQRPRAVAFRGRAPGDLKTLYTVSHSSAERAPVLSGTVELAKDLLSNLLKVQIPGRGYIHIPTDPARGFDEHWSAEMTAEKKVVKYRASQRIAVWEKRPGARNEAWDLDDNDANSGREYAAQHGKPGA
;
A
#
# COMPACT_ATOMS: atom_id res chain seq x y z
N MET A 1 14.07 6.96 9.89
CA MET A 1 12.98 5.95 9.89
C MET A 1 13.17 4.85 10.92
N ALA A 2 14.29 4.15 10.93
CA ALA A 2 14.51 3.03 11.86
C ALA A 2 14.58 3.44 13.35
N ALA A 3 15.06 4.64 13.69
CA ALA A 3 15.07 5.17 15.05
C ALA A 3 13.64 5.40 15.62
N ALA A 4 12.69 5.81 14.78
CA ALA A 4 11.29 6.00 15.18
C ALA A 4 10.57 4.66 15.48
N VAL A 5 10.97 3.58 14.83
CA VAL A 5 10.39 2.25 15.01
C VAL A 5 10.77 1.65 16.36
N LYS A 6 11.96 1.93 16.88
CA LYS A 6 12.40 1.45 18.22
C LYS A 6 11.52 1.98 19.36
N GLN A 7 10.93 3.16 19.18
CA GLN A 7 10.12 3.82 20.22
C GLN A 7 8.64 3.44 20.14
N ARG A 8 8.21 2.78 19.06
CA ARG A 8 6.80 2.44 18.83
C ARG A 8 6.67 0.96 18.44
N PRO A 9 6.37 0.06 19.37
CA PRO A 9 6.33 -1.38 19.12
C PRO A 9 5.29 -1.84 18.08
N ARG A 10 4.40 -0.95 17.63
CA ARG A 10 3.40 -1.22 16.60
C ARG A 10 3.71 -0.55 15.26
N ALA A 11 4.86 0.08 15.11
CA ALA A 11 5.29 0.71 13.88
C ALA A 11 6.35 -0.13 13.19
N VAL A 12 6.26 -0.25 11.87
CA VAL A 12 7.22 -0.93 11.01
C VAL A 12 7.76 0.07 10.00
N ALA A 13 9.07 0.07 9.78
CA ALA A 13 9.66 0.90 8.73
C ALA A 13 9.31 0.30 7.36
N PHE A 14 8.79 1.12 6.47
CA PHE A 14 8.40 0.71 5.12
C PHE A 14 9.27 1.42 4.07
N ARG A 15 9.63 0.66 3.03
CA ARG A 15 10.32 1.17 1.84
C ARG A 15 9.60 0.69 0.58
N GLY A 16 9.17 1.60 -0.27
CA GLY A 16 8.69 1.28 -1.60
C GLY A 16 9.83 0.81 -2.52
N ARG A 17 9.60 -0.23 -3.29
CA ARG A 17 10.52 -0.70 -4.33
C ARG A 17 10.02 -0.32 -5.71
N ALA A 18 10.96 -0.05 -6.62
CA ALA A 18 10.65 0.13 -8.04
C ALA A 18 10.07 -1.16 -8.68
N PRO A 19 9.25 -1.03 -9.73
CA PRO A 19 8.60 -2.15 -10.40
C PRO A 19 9.64 -2.99 -11.19
N GLY A 20 10.35 -3.85 -10.52
CA GLY A 20 11.31 -4.77 -11.14
C GLY A 20 11.06 -6.22 -10.80
N ASP A 21 10.53 -6.48 -9.61
CA ASP A 21 10.18 -7.81 -9.13
C ASP A 21 8.69 -7.85 -8.75
N LEU A 22 7.86 -8.15 -9.73
CA LEU A 22 6.41 -8.22 -9.56
C LEU A 22 5.92 -9.52 -8.91
N LYS A 23 6.81 -10.39 -8.43
CA LYS A 23 6.41 -11.69 -7.92
C LYS A 23 6.01 -11.68 -6.45
N THR A 24 6.52 -10.73 -5.69
CA THR A 24 6.26 -10.63 -4.26
C THR A 24 5.72 -9.27 -3.87
N LEU A 25 4.63 -9.25 -3.11
CA LEU A 25 4.04 -8.01 -2.61
C LEU A 25 5.03 -7.27 -1.69
N TYR A 26 5.70 -7.99 -0.83
CA TYR A 26 6.70 -7.42 0.08
C TYR A 26 7.82 -8.41 0.41
N THR A 27 8.93 -7.89 0.91
CA THR A 27 10.01 -8.65 1.54
C THR A 27 10.40 -7.98 2.85
N VAL A 28 10.83 -8.79 3.80
CA VAL A 28 11.34 -8.29 5.09
C VAL A 28 12.85 -8.39 5.10
N SER A 29 13.51 -7.31 5.45
CA SER A 29 14.94 -7.27 5.73
C SER A 29 15.19 -6.71 7.12
N HIS A 30 16.30 -7.08 7.73
CA HIS A 30 16.73 -6.56 9.03
C HIS A 30 17.95 -5.69 8.84
N SER A 31 17.89 -4.47 9.33
CA SER A 31 19.07 -3.60 9.39
C SER A 31 20.02 -4.13 10.45
N SER A 32 21.24 -4.48 10.05
CA SER A 32 22.28 -4.94 10.97
C SER A 32 22.69 -3.87 11.99
N ALA A 33 22.58 -2.59 11.63
CA ALA A 33 22.94 -1.47 12.51
C ALA A 33 21.89 -1.20 13.59
N GLU A 34 20.62 -1.41 13.31
CA GLU A 34 19.53 -0.95 14.18
C GLU A 34 18.62 -2.09 14.69
N ARG A 35 18.85 -3.31 14.23
CA ARG A 35 18.05 -4.51 14.55
C ARG A 35 16.53 -4.35 14.36
N ALA A 36 16.12 -3.36 13.57
CA ALA A 36 14.73 -3.13 13.26
C ALA A 36 14.36 -3.79 11.93
N PRO A 37 13.17 -4.41 11.82
CA PRO A 37 12.69 -4.94 10.56
C PRO A 37 12.35 -3.78 9.61
N VAL A 38 12.75 -3.94 8.35
CA VAL A 38 12.37 -3.04 7.26
C VAL A 38 11.54 -3.82 6.26
N LEU A 39 10.30 -3.40 6.08
CA LEU A 39 9.41 -3.94 5.09
C LEU A 39 9.66 -3.24 3.74
N SER A 40 10.01 -4.01 2.73
CA SER A 40 10.14 -3.48 1.36
C SER A 40 9.00 -4.01 0.52
N GLY A 41 8.10 -3.10 0.07
CA GLY A 41 6.91 -3.47 -0.68
C GLY A 41 7.01 -3.09 -2.15
N THR A 42 6.37 -3.90 -3.00
CA THR A 42 6.19 -3.59 -4.41
C THR A 42 4.95 -2.72 -4.56
N VAL A 43 5.15 -1.44 -4.74
CA VAL A 43 4.08 -0.41 -4.79
C VAL A 43 3.05 -0.72 -5.88
N GLU A 44 3.49 -1.14 -7.05
CA GLU A 44 2.59 -1.48 -8.16
C GLU A 44 1.63 -2.64 -7.82
N LEU A 45 2.13 -3.67 -7.15
CA LEU A 45 1.28 -4.80 -6.72
C LEU A 45 0.31 -4.42 -5.61
N ALA A 46 0.74 -3.56 -4.69
CA ALA A 46 -0.13 -3.08 -3.62
C ALA A 46 -1.25 -2.20 -4.18
N LYS A 47 -0.95 -1.33 -5.13
CA LYS A 47 -1.95 -0.51 -5.85
C LYS A 47 -2.93 -1.37 -6.65
N ASP A 48 -2.46 -2.43 -7.31
CA ASP A 48 -3.32 -3.38 -7.99
C ASP A 48 -4.28 -4.08 -7.02
N LEU A 49 -3.77 -4.53 -5.90
CA LEU A 49 -4.57 -5.17 -4.86
C LEU A 49 -5.62 -4.22 -4.30
N LEU A 50 -5.22 -3.02 -3.87
CA LEU A 50 -6.13 -2.02 -3.30
C LEU A 50 -7.22 -1.63 -4.31
N SER A 51 -6.84 -1.39 -5.56
CA SER A 51 -7.80 -1.09 -6.62
C SER A 51 -8.84 -2.21 -6.81
N ASN A 52 -8.43 -3.46 -6.72
CA ASN A 52 -9.35 -4.59 -6.81
C ASN A 52 -10.27 -4.70 -5.59
N LEU A 53 -9.75 -4.45 -4.39
CA LEU A 53 -10.57 -4.45 -3.17
C LEU A 53 -11.61 -3.33 -3.18
N LEU A 54 -11.27 -2.16 -3.70
CA LEU A 54 -12.20 -1.02 -3.82
C LEU A 54 -13.35 -1.29 -4.82
N LYS A 55 -13.20 -2.25 -5.73
CA LYS A 55 -14.27 -2.67 -6.66
C LYS A 55 -15.29 -3.60 -6.03
N VAL A 56 -15.03 -4.16 -4.87
CA VAL A 56 -15.96 -5.04 -4.17
C VAL A 56 -17.15 -4.20 -3.68
N GLN A 57 -18.35 -4.49 -4.16
CA GLN A 57 -19.55 -3.70 -3.86
C GLN A 57 -20.43 -4.32 -2.76
N ILE A 58 -20.25 -5.60 -2.48
CA ILE A 58 -21.06 -6.32 -1.49
C ILE A 58 -20.26 -6.46 -0.20
N PRO A 59 -20.79 -6.00 0.95
CA PRO A 59 -20.13 -6.18 2.24
C PRO A 59 -19.81 -7.65 2.52
N GLY A 60 -18.63 -7.90 3.05
CA GLY A 60 -18.12 -9.23 3.32
C GLY A 60 -16.60 -9.26 3.17
N ARG A 61 -16.08 -10.45 2.83
CA ARG A 61 -14.65 -10.62 2.66
C ARG A 61 -14.08 -9.72 1.56
N GLY A 62 -13.06 -8.93 1.88
CA GLY A 62 -12.40 -8.01 0.95
C GLY A 62 -13.11 -6.68 0.73
N TYR A 63 -14.27 -6.47 1.35
CA TYR A 63 -14.96 -5.19 1.28
C TYR A 63 -14.30 -4.16 2.18
N ILE A 64 -14.03 -2.97 1.64
CA ILE A 64 -13.45 -1.85 2.39
C ILE A 64 -14.60 -0.96 2.88
N HIS A 65 -14.73 -0.85 4.20
CA HIS A 65 -15.71 0.03 4.83
C HIS A 65 -15.13 1.44 4.98
N ILE A 66 -15.73 2.40 4.30
CA ILE A 66 -15.33 3.80 4.38
C ILE A 66 -16.40 4.55 5.19
N PRO A 67 -16.02 5.21 6.29
CA PRO A 67 -16.96 6.03 7.06
C PRO A 67 -17.56 7.15 6.21
N THR A 68 -18.86 7.39 6.36
CA THR A 68 -19.56 8.47 5.66
C THR A 68 -19.52 9.81 6.39
N ASP A 69 -19.05 9.82 7.62
CA ASP A 69 -18.93 11.04 8.43
C ASP A 69 -17.73 11.88 7.96
N PRO A 70 -17.94 13.10 7.40
CA PRO A 70 -16.87 13.98 6.93
C PRO A 70 -15.87 14.38 8.02
N ALA A 71 -16.29 14.38 9.29
CA ALA A 71 -15.40 14.68 10.42
C ALA A 71 -14.28 13.64 10.62
N ARG A 72 -14.42 12.47 10.01
CA ARG A 72 -13.38 11.42 10.02
C ARG A 72 -12.34 11.56 8.91
N GLY A 73 -12.42 12.59 8.08
CA GLY A 73 -11.45 12.90 7.05
C GLY A 73 -11.66 12.19 5.70
N PHE A 74 -12.69 11.35 5.57
CA PHE A 74 -13.03 10.67 4.32
C PHE A 74 -13.99 11.52 3.48
N ASP A 75 -13.53 12.70 3.11
CA ASP A 75 -14.28 13.71 2.37
C ASP A 75 -14.01 13.68 0.85
N GLU A 76 -14.47 14.69 0.13
CA GLU A 76 -14.23 14.80 -1.32
C GLU A 76 -12.75 14.95 -1.66
N HIS A 77 -11.95 15.60 -0.81
CA HIS A 77 -10.52 15.73 -1.03
C HIS A 77 -9.83 14.38 -0.93
N TRP A 78 -10.17 13.59 0.09
CA TRP A 78 -9.68 12.22 0.23
C TRP A 78 -10.06 11.38 -0.98
N SER A 79 -11.33 11.44 -1.43
CA SER A 79 -11.80 10.70 -2.61
C SER A 79 -11.06 11.10 -3.88
N ALA A 80 -10.76 12.39 -4.05
CA ALA A 80 -10.00 12.89 -5.18
C ALA A 80 -8.54 12.38 -5.17
N GLU A 81 -7.92 12.29 -4.00
CA GLU A 81 -6.58 11.74 -3.84
C GLU A 81 -6.54 10.22 -4.10
N MET A 82 -7.54 9.47 -3.61
CA MET A 82 -7.69 8.03 -3.87
C MET A 82 -7.87 7.69 -5.35
N THR A 83 -8.41 8.60 -6.13
CA THR A 83 -8.64 8.44 -7.58
C THR A 83 -7.66 9.24 -8.44
N ALA A 84 -6.60 9.77 -7.86
CA ALA A 84 -5.62 10.61 -8.55
C ALA A 84 -4.74 9.85 -9.53
N GLU A 85 -4.60 8.55 -9.35
CA GLU A 85 -3.80 7.68 -10.22
C GLU A 85 -4.67 6.74 -11.05
N LYS A 86 -4.15 6.37 -12.21
CA LYS A 86 -4.74 5.34 -13.07
C LYS A 86 -3.66 4.42 -13.61
N LYS A 87 -4.03 3.18 -13.86
CA LYS A 87 -3.14 2.22 -14.50
C LYS A 87 -3.10 2.47 -16.00
N VAL A 88 -1.92 2.73 -16.54
CA VAL A 88 -1.68 2.97 -17.97
C VAL A 88 -0.71 1.96 -18.54
N VAL A 89 -0.88 1.63 -19.81
CA VAL A 89 0.04 0.77 -20.53
C VAL A 89 1.09 1.63 -21.23
N LYS A 90 2.35 1.30 -21.00
CA LYS A 90 3.50 1.91 -21.67
C LYS A 90 4.35 0.84 -22.33
N TYR A 91 5.11 1.21 -23.31
CA TYR A 91 6.08 0.34 -23.96
C TYR A 91 7.48 0.82 -23.62
N ARG A 92 8.30 -0.07 -23.08
CA ARG A 92 9.70 0.18 -22.78
C ARG A 92 10.53 -0.93 -23.41
N ALA A 93 11.48 -0.56 -24.30
CA ALA A 93 12.29 -1.54 -25.06
C ALA A 93 11.46 -2.65 -25.70
N SER A 94 10.39 -2.29 -26.40
CA SER A 94 9.43 -3.19 -27.05
C SER A 94 8.62 -4.10 -26.10
N GLN A 95 8.77 -3.95 -24.79
CA GLN A 95 7.96 -4.66 -23.80
C GLN A 95 6.77 -3.80 -23.36
N ARG A 96 5.61 -4.45 -23.30
CA ARG A 96 4.40 -3.86 -22.75
C ARG A 96 4.45 -3.92 -21.23
N ILE A 97 4.42 -2.76 -20.58
CA ILE A 97 4.36 -2.65 -19.12
C ILE A 97 3.10 -1.87 -18.71
N ALA A 98 2.51 -2.23 -17.60
CA ALA A 98 1.41 -1.48 -17.00
C ALA A 98 1.90 -0.82 -15.72
N VAL A 99 1.75 0.50 -15.63
CA VAL A 99 2.22 1.29 -14.49
C VAL A 99 1.11 2.21 -13.98
N TRP A 100 1.14 2.50 -12.69
CA TRP A 100 0.26 3.50 -12.09
C TRP A 100 0.85 4.89 -12.34
N GLU A 101 0.02 5.80 -12.81
CA GLU A 101 0.41 7.14 -13.18
C GLU A 101 -0.55 8.17 -12.63
N LYS A 102 0.02 9.13 -11.90
CA LYS A 102 -0.73 10.24 -11.31
C LYS A 102 -1.12 11.26 -12.37
N ARG A 103 -2.33 11.80 -12.27
CA ARG A 103 -2.74 12.94 -13.09
C ARG A 103 -1.86 14.16 -12.77
N PRO A 104 -1.45 14.96 -13.78
CA PRO A 104 -0.67 16.17 -13.56
C PRO A 104 -1.38 17.11 -12.58
N GLY A 105 -0.63 17.64 -11.60
CA GLY A 105 -1.16 18.56 -10.58
C GLY A 105 -2.04 17.95 -9.50
N ALA A 106 -2.40 16.67 -9.59
CA ALA A 106 -3.19 16.00 -8.56
C ALA A 106 -2.34 15.61 -7.36
N ARG A 107 -2.94 15.62 -6.17
CA ARG A 107 -2.38 15.02 -4.96
C ARG A 107 -2.83 13.56 -4.87
N ASN A 108 -2.01 12.71 -4.28
CA ASN A 108 -2.26 11.29 -4.12
C ASN A 108 -1.84 10.75 -2.75
N GLU A 109 -1.74 11.60 -1.75
CA GLU A 109 -1.25 11.25 -0.42
C GLU A 109 -2.09 10.13 0.22
N ALA A 110 -3.41 10.21 0.12
CA ALA A 110 -4.30 9.18 0.65
C ALA A 110 -4.10 7.84 -0.07
N TRP A 111 -3.92 7.85 -1.37
CA TRP A 111 -3.66 6.64 -2.16
C TRP A 111 -2.36 5.97 -1.75
N ASP A 112 -1.29 6.74 -1.60
CA ASP A 112 0.02 6.22 -1.19
C ASP A 112 0.03 5.73 0.26
N LEU A 113 -0.75 6.33 1.16
CA LEU A 113 -0.88 5.88 2.55
C LEU A 113 -1.62 4.54 2.63
N ASP A 114 -2.76 4.41 1.97
CA ASP A 114 -3.55 3.17 1.96
C ASP A 114 -2.78 2.00 1.34
N ASP A 115 -1.98 2.27 0.33
CA ASP A 115 -1.09 1.31 -0.30
C ASP A 115 -0.01 0.79 0.68
N ASN A 116 0.59 1.68 1.43
CA ASN A 116 1.57 1.35 2.47
C ASN A 116 0.92 0.57 3.63
N ASP A 117 -0.27 0.93 4.04
CA ASP A 117 -1.02 0.23 5.09
C ASP A 117 -1.42 -1.17 4.67
N ALA A 118 -1.83 -1.38 3.42
CA ALA A 118 -2.13 -2.69 2.88
C ALA A 118 -0.94 -3.65 2.95
N ASN A 119 0.26 -3.17 2.64
CA ASN A 119 1.51 -3.93 2.77
C ASN A 119 1.85 -4.24 4.23
N SER A 120 1.82 -3.24 5.10
CA SER A 120 2.19 -3.35 6.51
C SER A 120 1.24 -4.24 7.30
N GLY A 121 -0.07 -4.12 7.03
CA GLY A 121 -1.09 -4.92 7.71
C GLY A 121 -0.99 -6.41 7.40
N ARG A 122 -0.64 -6.78 6.20
CA ARG A 122 -0.44 -8.18 5.80
C ARG A 122 0.75 -8.82 6.50
N GLU A 123 1.85 -8.09 6.59
CA GLU A 123 3.04 -8.58 7.29
C GLU A 123 2.74 -8.80 8.77
N TYR A 124 2.09 -7.85 9.42
CA TYR A 124 1.72 -8.00 10.83
C TYR A 124 0.83 -9.22 11.06
N ALA A 125 -0.16 -9.44 10.20
CA ALA A 125 -1.04 -10.61 10.28
C ALA A 125 -0.29 -11.93 10.05
N ALA A 126 0.67 -11.95 9.13
CA ALA A 126 1.48 -13.14 8.85
C ALA A 126 2.38 -13.54 10.02
N GLN A 127 2.91 -12.56 10.77
CA GLN A 127 3.81 -12.81 11.91
C GLN A 127 3.08 -13.08 13.23
N HIS A 128 1.90 -12.49 13.43
CA HIS A 128 1.17 -12.48 14.70
C HIS A 128 -0.23 -13.07 14.60
N GLY A 129 -0.69 -13.45 13.42
CA GLY A 129 -1.95 -14.14 13.22
C GLY A 129 -1.90 -15.51 13.88
N LYS A 130 -2.73 -15.76 14.89
CA LYS A 130 -2.88 -17.11 15.46
C LYS A 130 -3.44 -18.02 14.37
N PRO A 131 -2.80 -19.15 14.08
CA PRO A 131 -3.43 -20.15 13.23
C PRO A 131 -4.66 -20.69 13.93
N GLY A 132 -5.82 -20.53 13.31
CA GLY A 132 -7.03 -21.24 13.65
C GLY A 132 -7.68 -20.85 14.99
N ALA A 133 -8.22 -19.66 15.01
CA ALA A 133 -9.33 -19.41 15.94
C ALA A 133 -10.60 -19.26 15.13
#